data_a2a9b3283de1d0755107814495bc03f7
#
_entry.id   a2a9b3283de1d0755107814495bc03f7
#
_cell.length_a   1.000
_cell.length_b   1.000
_cell.length_c   1.000
_cell.angle_alpha   90.00
_cell.angle_beta   90.00
_cell.angle_gamma   90.00
#
_symmetry.space_group_name_H-M   'P 1'
#
loop_
_entity.id
_entity.type
_entity.pdbx_description
1 polymer ?
#
loop_
_entity_poly.entity_id
_entity_poly.type
_entity_poly.pdbx_seq_one_letter_code
_entity_poly.pdbx_strand_id
1 'polypeptide(L)'
;MKNLALASLPPVTANLTAEIRGVWKLKSREDVDDTGQIQIDPFLGRDPLGILCFGPSHFAAQFMKRDRSGQENEPQRLQAKNNTVGVNGYDAYFGTYSIDEVAGTLTTHLEGSISPDNVGSTYVRDVRVVGNELIVQLHTTAVDGTAVTRTNTFSRIG
;
A
#
# COMPACT_ATOMS: atom_id res chain seq x y z
N MET A 1 18.27 -17.04 -10.79
CA MET A 1 16.95 -16.37 -10.75
C MET A 1 17.01 -15.20 -9.81
N LYS A 2 16.59 -14.05 -10.27
CA LYS A 2 16.59 -12.85 -9.43
C LYS A 2 15.45 -12.92 -8.44
N ASN A 3 15.75 -12.80 -7.17
CA ASN A 3 14.75 -12.74 -6.11
C ASN A 3 14.33 -11.29 -5.90
N LEU A 4 13.24 -10.87 -6.51
CA LEU A 4 12.75 -9.49 -6.46
C LEU A 4 12.18 -9.12 -5.09
N ALA A 5 11.71 -10.12 -4.35
CA ALA A 5 11.05 -9.90 -3.08
C ALA A 5 11.93 -9.42 -1.97
N LEU A 6 13.14 -9.85 -2.01
CA LEU A 6 14.06 -9.65 -0.92
C LEU A 6 15.05 -8.53 -1.21
N ALA A 7 14.75 -7.69 -2.21
CA ALA A 7 15.50 -6.47 -2.40
C ALA A 7 15.40 -5.63 -1.13
N SER A 8 16.52 -5.34 -0.52
CA SER A 8 16.57 -4.51 0.66
C SER A 8 16.07 -3.11 0.35
N LEU A 9 15.32 -2.52 1.28
CA LEU A 9 14.98 -1.12 1.18
C LEU A 9 16.24 -0.26 1.23
N PRO A 10 16.27 0.89 0.52
CA PRO A 10 17.34 1.85 0.66
C PRO A 10 17.49 2.33 2.11
N PRO A 11 18.64 2.92 2.49
CA PRO A 11 18.77 3.52 3.81
C PRO A 11 17.72 4.60 4.06
N VAL A 12 17.34 4.76 5.33
CA VAL A 12 16.43 5.85 5.73
C VAL A 12 17.16 7.19 5.54
N THR A 13 16.51 8.12 4.85
CA THR A 13 17.06 9.46 4.62
C THR A 13 16.52 10.44 5.64
N ALA A 14 17.29 11.50 5.95
CA ALA A 14 16.80 12.62 6.72
C ALA A 14 15.71 13.35 5.92
N ASN A 15 14.80 14.05 6.63
CA ASN A 15 13.71 14.84 6.01
C ASN A 15 12.62 14.02 5.33
N LEU A 16 12.45 12.75 5.69
CA LEU A 16 11.41 11.90 5.12
C LEU A 16 10.01 12.52 5.27
N THR A 17 9.74 13.19 6.40
CA THR A 17 8.47 13.88 6.64
C THR A 17 8.19 14.93 5.57
N ALA A 18 9.18 15.72 5.19
CA ALA A 18 9.04 16.73 4.15
C ALA A 18 8.96 16.10 2.75
N GLU A 19 9.78 15.09 2.51
CA GLU A 19 9.90 14.46 1.19
C GLU A 19 8.68 13.67 0.79
N ILE A 20 7.93 13.09 1.75
CA ILE A 20 6.75 12.27 1.44
C ILE A 20 5.54 13.12 1.03
N ARG A 21 5.51 14.39 1.40
CA ARG A 21 4.38 15.27 1.06
C ARG A 21 4.23 15.44 -0.43
N GLY A 22 2.99 15.44 -0.89
CA GLY A 22 2.66 15.61 -2.29
C GLY A 22 1.75 14.51 -2.81
N VAL A 23 1.72 14.38 -4.13
CA VAL A 23 0.85 13.44 -4.85
C VAL A 23 1.70 12.42 -5.58
N TRP A 24 1.35 11.15 -5.39
CA TRP A 24 2.10 10.01 -5.88
C TRP A 24 1.19 9.08 -6.67
N LYS A 25 1.66 8.65 -7.83
CA LYS A 25 0.94 7.70 -8.69
C LYS A 25 1.58 6.34 -8.59
N LEU A 26 0.79 5.30 -8.39
CA LEU A 26 1.29 3.94 -8.32
C LEU A 26 1.95 3.53 -9.63
N LYS A 27 3.20 3.10 -9.54
CA LYS A 27 4.02 2.64 -10.65
C LYS A 27 4.04 1.12 -10.70
N SER A 28 4.18 0.46 -9.54
CA SER A 28 4.22 -1.00 -9.46
C SER A 28 3.78 -1.49 -8.09
N ARG A 29 3.20 -2.66 -8.07
CA ARG A 29 2.84 -3.39 -6.85
C ARG A 29 3.32 -4.82 -6.99
N GLU A 30 4.10 -5.27 -6.03
CA GLU A 30 4.60 -6.65 -5.99
C GLU A 30 4.29 -7.27 -4.64
N ASP A 31 3.62 -8.42 -4.66
CA ASP A 31 3.40 -9.27 -3.50
C ASP A 31 4.29 -10.50 -3.64
N VAL A 32 5.08 -10.78 -2.63
CA VAL A 32 6.00 -11.92 -2.68
C VAL A 32 5.88 -12.72 -1.39
N ASP A 33 5.77 -14.04 -1.54
CA ASP A 33 5.70 -14.95 -0.39
C ASP A 33 7.10 -15.23 0.19
N ASP A 34 7.13 -15.99 1.29
CA ASP A 34 8.39 -16.34 1.98
C ASP A 34 9.28 -17.29 1.19
N THR A 35 8.81 -17.87 0.09
CA THR A 35 9.64 -18.66 -0.83
C THR A 35 10.24 -17.81 -1.95
N GLY A 36 9.90 -16.51 -2.02
CA GLY A 36 10.36 -15.61 -3.05
C GLY A 36 9.50 -15.59 -4.31
N GLN A 37 8.35 -16.28 -4.29
CA GLN A 37 7.44 -16.32 -5.43
C GLN A 37 6.49 -15.13 -5.43
N ILE A 38 6.24 -14.59 -6.63
CA ILE A 38 5.30 -13.51 -6.82
C ILE A 38 3.88 -14.05 -6.74
N GLN A 39 3.06 -13.39 -5.92
CA GLN A 39 1.63 -13.66 -5.78
C GLN A 39 0.86 -12.50 -6.41
N ILE A 40 -0.31 -12.78 -6.96
CA ILE A 40 -1.20 -11.75 -7.49
C ILE A 40 -2.38 -11.61 -6.54
N ASP A 41 -2.59 -10.40 -6.02
CA ASP A 41 -3.76 -10.10 -5.20
C ASP A 41 -5.01 -10.13 -6.09
N PRO A 42 -5.95 -11.05 -5.87
CA PRO A 42 -7.13 -11.15 -6.72
C PRO A 42 -8.08 -9.96 -6.57
N PHE A 43 -8.01 -9.21 -5.47
CA PHE A 43 -8.91 -8.09 -5.24
C PHE A 43 -8.58 -6.88 -6.11
N LEU A 44 -7.29 -6.59 -6.30
CA LEU A 44 -6.86 -5.49 -7.16
C LEU A 44 -6.17 -5.96 -8.44
N GLY A 45 -5.85 -7.25 -8.52
CA GLY A 45 -5.31 -7.85 -9.72
C GLY A 45 -3.87 -7.45 -10.01
N ARG A 46 -3.45 -7.79 -11.22
CA ARG A 46 -2.13 -7.44 -11.72
C ARG A 46 -2.11 -5.97 -12.11
N ASP A 47 -1.06 -5.26 -11.69
CA ASP A 47 -0.76 -3.90 -12.11
C ASP A 47 -1.94 -2.93 -11.91
N PRO A 48 -2.46 -2.79 -10.66
CA PRO A 48 -3.58 -1.91 -10.41
C PRO A 48 -3.23 -0.43 -10.59
N LEU A 49 -4.24 0.39 -10.80
CA LEU A 49 -4.11 1.84 -10.75
C LEU A 49 -4.11 2.30 -9.29
N GLY A 50 -3.43 3.38 -8.99
CA GLY A 50 -3.43 3.90 -7.63
C GLY A 50 -2.91 5.33 -7.55
N ILE A 51 -3.41 6.03 -6.54
CA ILE A 51 -2.96 7.38 -6.20
C ILE A 51 -2.86 7.49 -4.67
N LEU A 52 -1.86 8.21 -4.22
CA LEU A 52 -1.58 8.42 -2.80
C LEU A 52 -1.20 9.87 -2.59
N CYS A 53 -1.89 10.54 -1.68
CA CYS A 53 -1.69 11.97 -1.41
C CYS A 53 -1.35 12.17 0.06
N PHE A 54 -0.34 12.99 0.32
CA PHE A 54 0.04 13.38 1.68
C PHE A 54 0.02 14.91 1.81
N GLY A 55 -0.85 15.40 2.68
CA GLY A 55 -0.82 16.77 3.16
C GLY A 55 0.04 16.91 4.41
N PRO A 56 -0.07 18.04 5.14
CA PRO A 56 0.71 18.25 6.37
C PRO A 56 0.43 17.26 7.50
N SER A 57 -0.81 16.77 7.61
CA SER A 57 -1.24 15.89 8.70
C SER A 57 -2.13 14.74 8.24
N HIS A 58 -2.71 14.85 7.05
CA HIS A 58 -3.69 13.89 6.53
C HIS A 58 -3.22 13.30 5.21
N PHE A 59 -3.69 12.09 4.96
CA PHE A 59 -3.41 11.38 3.71
C PHE A 59 -4.69 10.84 3.11
N ALA A 60 -4.65 10.53 1.82
CA ALA A 60 -5.71 9.83 1.12
C ALA A 60 -5.10 8.86 0.11
N ALA A 61 -5.71 7.69 -0.01
CA ALA A 61 -5.26 6.64 -0.91
C ALA A 61 -6.43 6.05 -1.67
N GLN A 62 -6.23 5.76 -2.96
CA GLN A 62 -7.20 5.07 -3.79
C GLN A 62 -6.46 4.10 -4.71
N PHE A 63 -7.00 2.89 -4.82
CA PHE A 63 -6.47 1.85 -5.70
C PHE A 63 -7.63 1.20 -6.43
N MET A 64 -7.39 0.85 -7.69
CA MET A 64 -8.43 0.27 -8.52
C MET A 64 -7.88 -0.85 -9.40
N LYS A 65 -8.58 -1.97 -9.42
CA LYS A 65 -8.34 -3.05 -10.37
C LYS A 65 -8.61 -2.54 -11.79
N ARG A 66 -7.75 -2.87 -12.73
CA ARG A 66 -7.90 -2.37 -14.11
C ARG A 66 -9.17 -2.89 -14.79
N ASP A 67 -9.47 -4.17 -14.62
CA ASP A 67 -10.70 -4.76 -15.14
C ASP A 67 -11.66 -5.05 -14.00
N ARG A 68 -12.70 -4.24 -13.91
CA ARG A 68 -13.74 -4.36 -12.87
C ARG A 68 -15.02 -5.04 -13.35
N SER A 69 -15.02 -5.60 -14.55
CA SER A 69 -16.18 -6.32 -15.05
C SER A 69 -16.47 -7.54 -14.15
N GLY A 70 -17.73 -7.71 -13.74
CA GLY A 70 -18.15 -8.81 -12.88
C GLY A 70 -17.74 -8.68 -11.42
N GLN A 71 -17.13 -7.57 -10.99
CA GLN A 71 -16.63 -7.43 -9.62
C GLN A 71 -17.75 -7.40 -8.58
N GLU A 72 -18.92 -6.93 -8.93
CA GLU A 72 -20.08 -6.90 -8.04
C GLU A 72 -20.55 -8.28 -7.61
N ASN A 73 -20.11 -9.33 -8.29
CA ASN A 73 -20.45 -10.72 -7.99
C ASN A 73 -19.35 -11.45 -7.21
N GLU A 74 -18.24 -10.81 -6.93
CA GLU A 74 -17.15 -11.44 -6.19
C GLU A 74 -17.44 -11.45 -4.69
N PRO A 75 -17.10 -12.56 -3.99
CA PRO A 75 -17.15 -12.60 -2.53
C PRO A 75 -16.25 -11.51 -1.93
N GLN A 76 -16.75 -10.84 -0.90
CA GLN A 76 -15.97 -9.83 -0.20
C GLN A 76 -15.08 -10.47 0.84
N ARG A 77 -13.83 -10.03 0.93
CA ARG A 77 -12.93 -10.35 2.02
C ARG A 77 -13.20 -9.36 3.15
N LEU A 78 -13.62 -9.87 4.31
CA LEU A 78 -14.02 -9.01 5.43
C LEU A 78 -12.83 -8.38 6.14
N GLN A 79 -11.72 -9.09 6.24
CA GLN A 79 -10.51 -8.60 6.92
C GLN A 79 -9.25 -9.08 6.25
N ALA A 80 -8.23 -8.26 6.31
CA ALA A 80 -6.85 -8.62 5.96
C ALA A 80 -5.95 -8.31 7.16
N LYS A 81 -4.94 -9.15 7.37
CA LYS A 81 -3.96 -8.88 8.40
C LYS A 81 -3.08 -7.70 8.00
N ASN A 82 -3.05 -6.68 8.86
CA ASN A 82 -2.20 -5.49 8.68
C ASN A 82 -2.43 -4.77 7.34
N ASN A 83 -3.65 -4.80 6.83
CA ASN A 83 -3.96 -4.17 5.55
C ASN A 83 -5.44 -3.85 5.44
N THR A 84 -5.77 -2.95 4.50
CA THR A 84 -7.13 -2.61 4.13
C THR A 84 -7.75 -3.70 3.26
N VAL A 85 -9.07 -3.69 3.17
CA VAL A 85 -9.84 -4.59 2.30
C VAL A 85 -10.61 -3.76 1.29
N GLY A 86 -10.36 -4.02 0.01
CA GLY A 86 -11.09 -3.38 -1.08
C GLY A 86 -12.48 -3.97 -1.28
N VAL A 87 -13.30 -3.24 -2.02
CA VAL A 87 -14.68 -3.62 -2.35
C VAL A 87 -14.87 -3.51 -3.86
N ASN A 88 -15.29 -4.60 -4.49
CA ASN A 88 -15.59 -4.65 -5.92
C ASN A 88 -14.45 -4.10 -6.79
N GLY A 89 -13.22 -4.50 -6.48
CA GLY A 89 -12.04 -4.10 -7.24
C GLY A 89 -11.58 -2.67 -6.97
N TYR A 90 -12.04 -2.05 -5.90
CA TYR A 90 -11.66 -0.69 -5.52
C TYR A 90 -11.31 -0.63 -4.04
N ASP A 91 -10.25 0.08 -3.69
CA ASP A 91 -9.90 0.37 -2.31
C ASP A 91 -9.71 1.88 -2.15
N ALA A 92 -10.28 2.44 -1.09
CA ALA A 92 -10.20 3.86 -0.81
C ALA A 92 -10.23 4.08 0.70
N TYR A 93 -9.31 4.88 1.18
CA TYR A 93 -9.23 5.22 2.60
C TYR A 93 -8.47 6.51 2.80
N PHE A 94 -8.73 7.16 3.92
CA PHE A 94 -8.05 8.39 4.31
C PHE A 94 -8.02 8.52 5.82
N GLY A 95 -7.17 9.40 6.30
CA GLY A 95 -7.06 9.69 7.72
C GLY A 95 -5.83 10.53 8.04
N THR A 96 -5.34 10.39 9.25
CA THR A 96 -4.12 11.06 9.70
C THR A 96 -2.91 10.15 9.53
N TYR A 97 -1.73 10.74 9.51
CA TYR A 97 -0.48 10.00 9.43
C TYR A 97 0.63 10.69 10.21
N SER A 98 1.63 9.90 10.55
CA SER A 98 2.89 10.39 11.13
C SER A 98 4.06 9.60 10.56
N ILE A 99 5.24 10.22 10.58
CA ILE A 99 6.49 9.63 10.10
C ILE A 99 7.46 9.51 11.27
N ASP A 100 8.06 8.34 11.43
CA ASP A 100 9.24 8.16 12.26
C ASP A 100 10.46 8.22 11.35
N GLU A 101 11.21 9.33 11.41
CA GLU A 101 12.35 9.56 10.52
C GLU A 101 13.56 8.69 10.85
N VAL A 102 13.66 8.17 12.06
CA VAL A 102 14.73 7.28 12.46
C VAL A 102 14.45 5.86 11.99
N ALA A 103 13.26 5.36 12.25
CA ALA A 103 12.86 4.03 11.83
C ALA A 103 12.52 3.93 10.33
N GLY A 104 12.20 5.05 9.69
CA GLY A 104 11.75 5.05 8.30
C GLY A 104 10.36 4.44 8.15
N THR A 105 9.45 4.75 9.08
CA THR A 105 8.11 4.19 9.08
C THR A 105 7.05 5.27 8.96
N LEU A 106 5.97 4.89 8.28
CA LEU A 106 4.73 5.65 8.15
C LEU A 106 3.68 4.96 8.99
N THR A 107 3.06 5.69 9.91
CA THR A 107 1.90 5.21 10.65
C THR A 107 0.67 5.95 10.16
N THR A 108 -0.34 5.21 9.73
CA THR A 108 -1.61 5.77 9.29
C THR A 108 -2.73 5.36 10.22
N HIS A 109 -3.63 6.29 10.50
CA HIS A 109 -4.85 6.03 11.25
C HIS A 109 -6.04 6.36 10.37
N LEU A 110 -6.89 5.37 10.10
CA LEU A 110 -7.98 5.51 9.13
C LEU A 110 -9.20 6.13 9.76
N GLU A 111 -9.58 7.29 9.25
CA GLU A 111 -10.83 7.98 9.62
C GLU A 111 -11.98 7.58 8.70
N GLY A 112 -11.68 7.20 7.46
CA GLY A 112 -12.65 6.75 6.48
C GLY A 112 -12.09 5.65 5.61
N SER A 113 -12.96 4.74 5.15
CA SER A 113 -12.58 3.63 4.27
C SER A 113 -13.80 3.14 3.50
N ILE A 114 -13.57 2.66 2.30
CA ILE A 114 -14.63 2.00 1.52
C ILE A 114 -15.17 0.76 2.23
N SER A 115 -14.32 0.10 3.01
CA SER A 115 -14.75 -1.03 3.86
C SER A 115 -14.95 -0.53 5.29
N PRO A 116 -16.17 -0.61 5.85
CA PRO A 116 -16.45 -0.11 7.19
C PRO A 116 -15.56 -0.71 8.28
N ASP A 117 -15.17 -1.96 8.12
CA ASP A 117 -14.34 -2.67 9.11
C ASP A 117 -12.92 -2.11 9.25
N ASN A 118 -12.46 -1.34 8.26
CA ASN A 118 -11.14 -0.72 8.29
C ASN A 118 -11.11 0.61 9.04
N VAL A 119 -12.26 1.25 9.26
CA VAL A 119 -12.34 2.54 9.95
C VAL A 119 -11.85 2.38 11.39
N GLY A 120 -10.96 3.28 11.83
CA GLY A 120 -10.35 3.22 13.15
C GLY A 120 -9.09 2.37 13.21
N SER A 121 -8.72 1.68 12.14
CA SER A 121 -7.50 0.87 12.10
C SER A 121 -6.25 1.74 12.02
N THR A 122 -5.18 1.24 12.59
CA THR A 122 -3.86 1.85 12.51
C THR A 122 -2.91 0.87 11.83
N TYR A 123 -2.17 1.36 10.83
CA TYR A 123 -1.21 0.56 10.09
C TYR A 123 0.16 1.21 10.12
N VAL A 124 1.21 0.37 10.21
CA VAL A 124 2.61 0.82 10.14
C VAL A 124 3.24 0.23 8.88
N ARG A 125 3.90 1.07 8.11
CA ARG A 125 4.54 0.70 6.85
C ARG A 125 5.98 1.18 6.85
N ASP A 126 6.86 0.43 6.21
CA ASP A 126 8.20 0.93 5.89
C ASP A 126 8.10 1.83 4.67
N VAL A 127 8.70 3.01 4.72
CA VAL A 127 8.67 3.98 3.62
C VAL A 127 10.05 4.54 3.34
N ARG A 128 10.32 4.77 2.04
CA ARG A 128 11.54 5.41 1.57
C ARG A 128 11.20 6.34 0.42
N VAL A 129 11.84 7.47 0.36
CA VAL A 129 11.78 8.37 -0.80
C VAL A 129 13.15 8.43 -1.43
N VAL A 130 13.23 8.07 -2.70
CA VAL A 130 14.47 8.08 -3.47
C VAL A 130 14.22 8.90 -4.73
N GLY A 131 14.69 10.14 -4.74
CA GLY A 131 14.40 11.07 -5.83
C GLY A 131 12.90 11.30 -5.97
N ASN A 132 12.36 10.98 -7.13
CA ASN A 132 10.93 11.11 -7.42
C ASN A 132 10.14 9.81 -7.23
N GLU A 133 10.70 8.87 -6.48
CA GLU A 133 10.03 7.60 -6.18
C GLU A 133 9.76 7.46 -4.69
N LEU A 134 8.59 6.96 -4.36
CA LEU A 134 8.19 6.57 -3.01
C LEU A 134 8.02 5.04 -2.99
N ILE A 135 8.68 4.39 -2.03
CA ILE A 135 8.58 2.96 -1.83
C ILE A 135 7.85 2.73 -0.50
N VAL A 136 6.76 1.97 -0.54
CA VAL A 136 5.99 1.58 0.64
C VAL A 136 5.98 0.07 0.73
N GLN A 137 6.46 -0.46 1.84
CA GLN A 137 6.54 -1.91 2.05
C GLN A 137 5.77 -2.32 3.29
N LEU A 138 5.02 -3.40 3.20
CA LEU A 138 4.25 -3.94 4.30
C LEU A 138 4.23 -5.47 4.27
N HIS A 139 4.01 -6.05 5.45
CA HIS A 139 3.83 -7.48 5.63
C HIS A 139 2.36 -7.76 5.90
N THR A 140 1.74 -8.59 5.08
CA THR A 140 0.32 -8.92 5.16
C THR A 140 0.12 -10.40 4.82
N THR A 141 -1.12 -10.78 4.56
CA THR A 141 -1.45 -12.15 4.15
C THR A 141 -2.21 -12.12 2.81
N ALA A 142 -1.95 -13.13 1.98
CA ALA A 142 -2.75 -13.39 0.80
C ALA A 142 -4.14 -13.92 1.18
N VAL A 143 -5.01 -14.10 0.19
CA VAL A 143 -6.38 -14.59 0.40
C VAL A 143 -6.41 -15.96 1.09
N ASP A 144 -5.44 -16.82 0.79
CA ASP A 144 -5.33 -18.15 1.38
C ASP A 144 -4.62 -18.18 2.74
N GLY A 145 -4.27 -16.99 3.28
CA GLY A 145 -3.56 -16.86 4.54
C GLY A 145 -2.05 -16.94 4.45
N THR A 146 -1.48 -17.13 3.25
CA THR A 146 -0.03 -17.14 3.06
C THR A 146 0.57 -15.77 3.37
N ALA A 147 1.66 -15.75 4.13
CA ALA A 147 2.38 -14.51 4.44
C ALA A 147 3.01 -13.94 3.17
N VAL A 148 2.81 -12.66 2.91
CA VAL A 148 3.40 -11.96 1.78
C VAL A 148 3.99 -10.62 2.22
N THR A 149 5.06 -10.22 1.53
CA THR A 149 5.60 -8.87 1.61
C THR A 149 5.14 -8.12 0.38
N ARG A 150 4.43 -7.03 0.60
CA ARG A 150 3.96 -6.16 -0.49
C ARG A 150 4.86 -4.96 -0.60
N THR A 151 5.33 -4.68 -1.81
CA THR A 151 6.09 -3.47 -2.12
C THR A 151 5.35 -2.69 -3.19
N ASN A 152 4.93 -1.49 -2.82
CA ASN A 152 4.32 -0.53 -3.74
C ASN A 152 5.34 0.56 -4.05
N THR A 153 5.58 0.80 -5.32
CA THR A 153 6.45 1.89 -5.77
C THR A 153 5.60 2.92 -6.49
N PHE A 154 5.78 4.18 -6.12
CA PHE A 154 5.02 5.30 -6.66
C PHE A 154 5.96 6.31 -7.30
N SER A 155 5.45 7.03 -8.30
CA SER A 155 6.13 8.17 -8.91
C SER A 155 5.48 9.47 -8.45
N ARG A 156 6.29 10.48 -8.15
CA ARG A 156 5.78 11.80 -7.78
C ARG A 156 5.11 12.48 -8.99
N ILE A 157 3.91 12.96 -8.80
CA ILE A 157 3.18 13.72 -9.84
C ILE A 157 2.73 15.10 -9.37
N GLY A 158 2.95 15.41 -8.11
CA GLY A 158 2.57 16.72 -7.57
C GLY A 158 3.09 17.01 -6.19
#